data_99166a4f1c8cc4bbbc461bce25d13aff
#
_entry.id   99166a4f1c8cc4bbbc461bce25d13aff
#
_cell.length_a   1.000
_cell.length_b   1.000
_cell.length_c   1.000
_cell.angle_alpha   90.00
_cell.angle_beta   90.00
_cell.angle_gamma   90.00
#
_symmetry.space_group_name_H-M   'P 1'
#
loop_
_entity.id
_entity.type
_entity.pdbx_description
1 polymer ?
#
loop_
_entity_poly.entity_id
_entity_poly.type
_entity_poly.pdbx_seq_one_letter_code
_entity_poly.pdbx_strand_id
1 'polypeptide(L)'
;MSRIKIAATSIILSLSLSASQLLYYSDEVHYKSSRDDSFVGFGNNLHVVCGVDRAVLESRGSAPKDSSLSSTYAKVSSLRDTLDLLELKRTYLKSLLANSRYKDRSASKMIDEASILADEELRIAKESQKSRDELDKISQKLSKAGLTLDMRALYIAQECQDPTIIINPRALIIKPSYEAVADGAKIKLTHKLTLTNRSGVDIDAKDATLYTYALNEPIRVQKFMPWRLEVGLANKELYRSAMMADGAMVQKVGLARSARVSVKQRNASRYDLKNLQIKADGSTQDVVVSTYKLPYEAQLIVYPYSDRRVYMSYEFKPDSQIKYHKWRVSSGDRVNENGVGRYVDGIYQLYAYIDRDIEIERTRDIFKESEGFFSGTKKRDGYRLNITNHAPTSKNLRIIERIPLSTSDKIEVADVSIEPKGLKYTISKDGKLTIDTTLKPKDRLKIEVKFVIKHDKDIEIRY
;
A
#
# COMPACT_ATOMS: atom_id res chain seq x y z
N MET A 1 78.40 19.47 -13.01
CA MET A 1 77.74 19.14 -11.72
C MET A 1 76.31 19.59 -11.77
N SER A 2 75.41 18.68 -12.15
CA SER A 2 74.00 18.92 -12.32
C SER A 2 73.25 18.55 -11.05
N ARG A 3 72.57 19.47 -10.39
CA ARG A 3 71.75 19.22 -9.18
C ARG A 3 70.36 18.79 -9.61
N ILE A 4 70.02 17.54 -9.39
CA ILE A 4 68.68 16.98 -9.53
C ILE A 4 67.84 17.47 -8.33
N LYS A 5 66.84 18.31 -8.58
CA LYS A 5 65.82 18.65 -7.60
C LYS A 5 64.75 17.55 -7.59
N ILE A 6 64.70 16.78 -6.50
CA ILE A 6 63.60 15.84 -6.23
C ILE A 6 62.41 16.66 -5.74
N ALA A 7 61.39 16.77 -6.55
CA ALA A 7 60.10 17.33 -6.13
C ALA A 7 59.37 16.24 -5.33
N ALA A 8 59.18 16.47 -4.04
CA ALA A 8 58.33 15.65 -3.19
C ALA A 8 56.85 15.96 -3.56
N THR A 9 56.27 15.05 -4.34
CA THR A 9 54.81 15.10 -4.61
C THR A 9 54.09 14.57 -3.37
N SER A 10 53.54 15.48 -2.59
CA SER A 10 52.62 15.15 -1.48
C SER A 10 51.35 14.55 -2.08
N ILE A 11 51.20 13.24 -1.96
CA ILE A 11 49.97 12.53 -2.24
C ILE A 11 49.02 12.89 -1.09
N ILE A 12 48.16 13.86 -1.33
CA ILE A 12 46.99 14.13 -0.48
C ILE A 12 46.08 12.93 -0.69
N LEU A 13 46.12 11.96 0.22
CA LEU A 13 45.11 10.95 0.38
C LEU A 13 43.83 11.71 0.76
N SER A 14 43.01 12.03 -0.22
CA SER A 14 41.63 12.43 0.04
C SER A 14 40.92 11.21 0.63
N LEU A 15 40.83 11.16 1.96
CA LEU A 15 39.85 10.34 2.67
C LEU A 15 38.48 10.80 2.16
N SER A 16 37.99 10.18 1.11
CA SER A 16 36.61 10.29 0.71
C SER A 16 35.79 9.63 1.82
N LEU A 17 35.34 10.42 2.80
CA LEU A 17 34.23 10.00 3.66
C LEU A 17 33.11 9.57 2.73
N SER A 18 32.96 8.26 2.49
CA SER A 18 31.88 7.73 1.68
C SER A 18 30.58 8.07 2.36
N ALA A 19 29.80 8.95 1.73
CA ALA A 19 28.51 9.33 2.27
C ALA A 19 27.60 8.10 2.30
N SER A 20 26.86 7.91 3.40
CA SER A 20 25.88 6.84 3.51
C SER A 20 24.89 6.86 2.35
N GLN A 21 24.66 5.69 1.74
CA GLN A 21 23.85 5.56 0.54
C GLN A 21 22.86 4.41 0.62
N LEU A 22 21.63 4.64 0.17
CA LEU A 22 20.60 3.62 -0.02
C LEU A 22 20.22 3.52 -1.49
N LEU A 23 20.31 2.31 -2.05
CA LEU A 23 19.76 1.97 -3.36
C LEU A 23 18.66 0.93 -3.15
N TYR A 24 17.43 1.29 -3.46
CA TYR A 24 16.26 0.42 -3.35
C TYR A 24 15.76 0.02 -4.74
N TYR A 25 15.66 -1.27 -4.99
CA TYR A 25 14.95 -1.90 -6.08
C TYR A 25 13.83 -2.78 -5.53
N SER A 26 12.84 -3.13 -6.33
CA SER A 26 11.72 -3.95 -5.86
C SER A 26 12.11 -5.39 -5.49
N ASP A 27 13.25 -5.88 -5.98
CA ASP A 27 13.80 -7.21 -5.74
C ASP A 27 15.06 -7.22 -4.87
N GLU A 28 15.75 -6.09 -4.69
CA GLU A 28 16.97 -6.00 -3.92
C GLU A 28 17.20 -4.60 -3.33
N VAL A 29 17.79 -4.52 -2.13
CA VAL A 29 18.10 -3.26 -1.46
C VAL A 29 19.53 -3.26 -0.97
N HIS A 30 20.29 -2.24 -1.36
CA HIS A 30 21.69 -2.06 -0.98
C HIS A 30 21.82 -0.84 -0.08
N TYR A 31 22.40 -1.03 1.09
CA TYR A 31 22.64 0.05 2.04
C TYR A 31 24.12 0.12 2.42
N LYS A 32 24.75 1.26 2.15
CA LYS A 32 26.09 1.60 2.62
C LYS A 32 25.97 2.53 3.83
N SER A 33 26.45 2.06 4.96
CA SER A 33 26.49 2.86 6.21
C SER A 33 27.70 3.79 6.22
N SER A 34 27.57 4.98 6.77
CA SER A 34 28.70 5.86 7.09
C SER A 34 29.26 5.63 8.50
N ARG A 35 28.77 4.59 9.20
CA ARG A 35 29.25 4.27 10.55
C ARG A 35 30.65 3.70 10.48
N ASP A 36 31.52 4.20 11.37
CA ASP A 36 32.90 3.71 11.51
C ASP A 36 32.97 2.42 12.34
N ASP A 37 31.87 2.06 13.04
CA ASP A 37 31.77 0.83 13.80
C ASP A 37 31.39 -0.35 12.89
N SER A 38 31.83 -1.56 13.25
CA SER A 38 31.49 -2.77 12.52
C SER A 38 30.06 -3.26 12.73
N PHE A 39 29.20 -2.50 13.43
CA PHE A 39 27.82 -2.85 13.72
C PHE A 39 26.95 -2.80 12.48
N VAL A 40 26.21 -3.88 12.23
CA VAL A 40 25.32 -4.04 11.05
C VAL A 40 23.86 -3.82 11.40
N GLY A 41 23.40 -4.42 12.51
CA GLY A 41 22.01 -4.40 12.90
C GLY A 41 21.63 -5.61 13.74
N PHE A 42 20.31 -5.86 13.83
CA PHE A 42 19.77 -7.04 14.53
C PHE A 42 19.09 -7.97 13.53
N GLY A 43 19.42 -9.25 13.55
CA GLY A 43 18.76 -10.22 12.68
C GLY A 43 19.57 -11.52 12.51
N ASN A 44 18.93 -12.52 11.93
CA ASN A 44 19.57 -13.81 11.67
C ASN A 44 19.96 -13.98 10.18
N ASN A 45 19.44 -13.14 9.28
CA ASN A 45 19.56 -13.28 7.82
C ASN A 45 20.08 -12.00 7.15
N LEU A 46 20.93 -11.23 7.85
CA LEU A 46 21.58 -10.08 7.24
C LEU A 46 22.77 -10.54 6.39
N HIS A 47 22.91 -9.95 5.21
CA HIS A 47 24.02 -10.18 4.31
C HIS A 47 24.83 -8.89 4.16
N VAL A 48 26.16 -9.00 4.29
CA VAL A 48 27.07 -7.89 4.04
C VAL A 48 28.07 -8.33 2.99
N VAL A 49 28.35 -7.45 2.05
CA VAL A 49 29.34 -7.67 1.00
C VAL A 49 30.47 -6.67 1.18
N CYS A 50 31.71 -7.17 1.15
CA CYS A 50 32.96 -6.40 1.20
C CYS A 50 33.60 -6.45 -0.18
N GLY A 51 33.32 -5.47 -1.03
CA GLY A 51 33.69 -5.54 -2.44
C GLY A 51 32.91 -6.62 -3.17
N VAL A 52 33.57 -7.74 -3.53
CA VAL A 52 32.93 -8.90 -4.20
C VAL A 52 32.66 -10.07 -3.25
N ASP A 53 33.26 -10.07 -2.05
CA ASP A 53 33.19 -11.17 -1.10
C ASP A 53 32.13 -10.96 -0.04
N ARG A 54 31.54 -12.05 0.43
CA ARG A 54 30.59 -12.02 1.53
C ARG A 54 31.33 -11.85 2.86
N ALA A 55 30.93 -10.86 3.67
CA ALA A 55 31.48 -10.65 4.99
C ALA A 55 31.07 -11.74 5.99
N VAL A 56 31.98 -12.09 6.89
CA VAL A 56 31.67 -12.91 8.06
C VAL A 56 31.07 -12.02 9.13
N LEU A 57 29.90 -12.42 9.64
CA LEU A 57 29.21 -11.73 10.71
C LEU A 57 29.30 -12.52 12.01
N GLU A 58 29.54 -11.79 13.09
CA GLU A 58 29.53 -12.34 14.46
C GLU A 58 28.49 -11.67 15.32
N SER A 59 27.98 -12.37 16.33
CA SER A 59 27.06 -11.78 17.31
C SER A 59 27.83 -11.31 18.55
N ARG A 60 27.56 -10.07 18.99
CA ARG A 60 28.08 -9.52 20.25
C ARG A 60 26.94 -9.23 21.24
N GLY A 61 27.26 -9.27 22.53
CA GLY A 61 26.25 -9.10 23.59
C GLY A 61 25.65 -7.70 23.73
N SER A 62 26.28 -6.67 23.15
CA SER A 62 25.84 -5.28 23.22
C SER A 62 25.74 -4.65 21.86
N ALA A 63 24.77 -3.76 21.68
CA ALA A 63 24.64 -2.93 20.49
C ALA A 63 24.94 -1.46 20.82
N PRO A 64 25.28 -0.62 19.83
CA PRO A 64 25.45 0.81 20.01
C PRO A 64 24.19 1.45 20.58
N LYS A 65 24.36 2.39 21.52
CA LYS A 65 23.23 3.04 22.25
C LYS A 65 22.29 3.83 21.33
N ASP A 66 22.79 4.30 20.21
CA ASP A 66 22.08 5.09 19.20
C ASP A 66 21.23 4.23 18.25
N SER A 67 21.38 2.89 18.29
CA SER A 67 20.49 1.99 17.54
C SER A 67 19.07 2.01 18.12
N SER A 68 18.07 2.10 17.23
CA SER A 68 16.65 2.18 17.61
C SER A 68 16.13 0.98 18.40
N LEU A 69 16.78 -0.17 18.26
CA LEU A 69 16.43 -1.43 18.93
C LEU A 69 17.29 -1.72 20.18
N SER A 70 18.37 -0.98 20.40
CA SER A 70 19.32 -1.23 21.49
C SER A 70 18.64 -1.28 22.86
N SER A 71 17.83 -0.28 23.20
CA SER A 71 17.12 -0.23 24.49
C SER A 71 16.10 -1.37 24.64
N THR A 72 15.47 -1.79 23.54
CA THR A 72 14.50 -2.90 23.55
C THR A 72 15.19 -4.23 23.85
N TYR A 73 16.30 -4.53 23.16
CA TYR A 73 17.03 -5.78 23.42
C TYR A 73 17.79 -5.78 24.75
N ALA A 74 18.30 -4.63 25.21
CA ALA A 74 18.84 -4.51 26.57
C ALA A 74 17.78 -4.83 27.63
N LYS A 75 16.55 -4.36 27.45
CA LYS A 75 15.43 -4.71 28.35
C LYS A 75 15.07 -6.20 28.29
N VAL A 76 15.08 -6.82 27.09
CA VAL A 76 14.86 -8.28 26.93
C VAL A 76 15.92 -9.05 27.70
N SER A 77 17.21 -8.69 27.58
CA SER A 77 18.29 -9.33 28.33
C SER A 77 18.07 -9.19 29.83
N SER A 78 17.82 -7.99 30.36
CA SER A 78 17.57 -7.75 31.77
C SER A 78 16.37 -8.52 32.34
N LEU A 79 15.30 -8.66 31.55
CA LEU A 79 14.13 -9.44 31.98
C LEU A 79 14.42 -10.95 32.02
N ARG A 80 15.24 -11.46 31.09
CA ARG A 80 15.70 -12.86 31.11
C ARG A 80 16.60 -13.12 32.31
N ASP A 81 17.60 -12.26 32.54
CA ASP A 81 18.48 -12.38 33.70
C ASP A 81 17.67 -12.36 35.01
N THR A 82 16.62 -11.54 35.08
CA THR A 82 15.71 -11.49 36.24
C THR A 82 14.95 -12.81 36.40
N LEU A 83 14.41 -13.39 35.30
CA LEU A 83 13.70 -14.67 35.34
C LEU A 83 14.63 -15.82 35.78
N ASP A 84 15.86 -15.86 35.27
CA ASP A 84 16.86 -16.86 35.64
C ASP A 84 17.21 -16.77 37.12
N LEU A 85 17.39 -15.55 37.64
CA LEU A 85 17.64 -15.30 39.08
C LEU A 85 16.44 -15.75 39.94
N LEU A 86 15.21 -15.45 39.51
CA LEU A 86 14.00 -15.86 40.25
C LEU A 86 13.82 -17.37 40.21
N GLU A 87 14.15 -18.07 39.15
CA GLU A 87 14.12 -19.53 39.08
C GLU A 87 15.19 -20.18 39.96
N LEU A 88 16.40 -19.57 40.01
CA LEU A 88 17.44 -20.02 40.95
C LEU A 88 16.98 -19.87 42.40
N LYS A 89 16.38 -18.71 42.76
CA LYS A 89 15.83 -18.48 44.11
C LYS A 89 14.74 -19.53 44.45
N ARG A 90 13.85 -19.80 43.50
CA ARG A 90 12.78 -20.79 43.65
C ARG A 90 13.34 -22.20 43.89
N THR A 91 14.37 -22.58 43.15
CA THR A 91 15.05 -23.86 43.30
C THR A 91 15.72 -23.97 44.68
N TYR A 92 16.35 -22.88 45.15
CA TYR A 92 16.94 -22.81 46.47
C TYR A 92 15.88 -22.95 47.57
N LEU A 93 14.74 -22.25 47.51
CA LEU A 93 13.63 -22.44 48.45
C LEU A 93 13.12 -23.86 48.51
N LYS A 94 12.95 -24.51 47.39
CA LYS A 94 12.56 -25.93 47.31
C LYS A 94 13.60 -26.83 47.97
N SER A 95 14.88 -26.57 47.82
CA SER A 95 15.96 -27.32 48.47
C SER A 95 15.96 -27.15 49.99
N LEU A 96 15.67 -25.94 50.48
CA LEU A 96 15.51 -25.70 51.93
C LEU A 96 14.35 -26.48 52.52
N LEU A 97 13.20 -26.51 51.84
CA LEU A 97 12.04 -27.31 52.24
C LEU A 97 12.33 -28.82 52.28
N ALA A 98 13.04 -29.33 51.27
CA ALA A 98 13.38 -30.77 51.19
C ALA A 98 14.40 -31.18 52.22
N ASN A 99 15.33 -30.30 52.66
CA ASN A 99 16.43 -30.59 53.56
C ASN A 99 16.14 -30.23 55.02
N SER A 100 14.96 -29.64 55.34
CA SER A 100 14.59 -29.28 56.68
C SER A 100 14.35 -30.58 57.54
N ARG A 101 15.30 -30.90 58.41
CA ARG A 101 15.20 -31.98 59.40
C ARG A 101 14.32 -31.53 60.56
N TYR A 102 13.08 -31.99 60.60
CA TYR A 102 12.04 -31.55 61.54
C TYR A 102 12.15 -32.15 62.97
N LYS A 103 13.29 -32.80 63.35
CA LYS A 103 13.31 -33.64 64.54
C LYS A 103 13.22 -32.93 65.90
N ASP A 104 13.45 -31.60 66.00
CA ASP A 104 13.52 -30.90 67.30
C ASP A 104 12.85 -29.51 67.31
N ARG A 105 11.84 -29.25 66.49
CA ARG A 105 11.17 -27.94 66.42
C ARG A 105 9.73 -28.01 66.98
N SER A 106 9.31 -26.92 67.67
CA SER A 106 7.92 -26.78 68.10
C SER A 106 7.02 -26.56 66.87
N ALA A 107 5.78 -27.08 66.94
CA ALA A 107 4.80 -26.95 65.82
C ALA A 107 4.55 -25.49 65.44
N SER A 108 4.55 -24.55 66.37
CA SER A 108 4.39 -23.10 66.11
C SER A 108 5.50 -22.57 65.22
N LYS A 109 6.78 -22.85 65.52
CA LYS A 109 7.92 -22.40 64.70
C LYS A 109 7.89 -23.00 63.29
N MET A 110 7.42 -24.22 63.14
CA MET A 110 7.28 -24.84 61.81
C MET A 110 6.20 -24.17 60.97
N ILE A 111 5.10 -23.75 61.61
CA ILE A 111 4.01 -23.03 60.90
C ILE A 111 4.52 -21.62 60.47
N ASP A 112 5.24 -20.90 61.36
CA ASP A 112 5.80 -19.57 61.06
C ASP A 112 6.80 -19.64 59.91
N GLU A 113 7.74 -20.60 59.94
CA GLU A 113 8.72 -20.81 58.87
C GLU A 113 8.04 -21.21 57.53
N ALA A 114 7.03 -22.04 57.57
CA ALA A 114 6.25 -22.43 56.39
C ALA A 114 5.49 -21.24 55.79
N SER A 115 4.94 -20.35 56.63
CA SER A 115 4.29 -19.11 56.18
C SER A 115 5.25 -18.20 55.47
N ILE A 116 6.45 -17.93 56.05
CA ILE A 116 7.48 -17.12 55.47
C ILE A 116 7.92 -17.67 54.08
N LEU A 117 8.12 -18.97 53.99
CA LEU A 117 8.53 -19.60 52.72
C LEU A 117 7.42 -19.54 51.67
N ALA A 118 6.15 -19.72 52.08
CA ALA A 118 5.01 -19.58 51.21
C ALA A 118 4.84 -18.13 50.66
N ASP A 119 5.03 -17.13 51.53
CA ASP A 119 4.98 -15.72 51.14
C ASP A 119 6.08 -15.39 50.12
N GLU A 120 7.31 -15.89 50.35
CA GLU A 120 8.42 -15.66 49.41
C GLU A 120 8.21 -16.41 48.09
N GLU A 121 7.68 -17.64 48.10
CA GLU A 121 7.30 -18.35 46.84
C GLU A 121 6.24 -17.58 46.06
N LEU A 122 5.23 -17.02 46.74
CA LEU A 122 4.19 -16.19 46.15
C LEU A 122 4.77 -14.92 45.53
N ARG A 123 5.73 -14.27 46.25
CA ARG A 123 6.44 -13.08 45.75
C ARG A 123 7.21 -13.39 44.46
N ILE A 124 7.99 -14.48 44.47
CA ILE A 124 8.76 -14.94 43.33
C ILE A 124 7.83 -15.25 42.14
N ALA A 125 6.70 -15.92 42.39
CA ALA A 125 5.73 -16.24 41.35
C ALA A 125 5.14 -14.96 40.71
N LYS A 126 4.76 -13.95 41.51
CA LYS A 126 4.24 -12.67 41.03
C LYS A 126 5.27 -11.90 40.21
N GLU A 127 6.53 -11.82 40.68
CA GLU A 127 7.61 -11.14 39.94
C GLU A 127 7.94 -11.87 38.64
N SER A 128 7.96 -13.21 38.63
CA SER A 128 8.17 -14.00 37.43
C SER A 128 7.05 -13.78 36.41
N GLN A 129 5.79 -13.76 36.87
CA GLN A 129 4.65 -13.50 35.99
C GLN A 129 4.74 -12.09 35.36
N LYS A 130 5.05 -11.06 36.16
CA LYS A 130 5.24 -9.69 35.68
C LYS A 130 6.32 -9.60 34.60
N SER A 131 7.46 -10.26 34.81
CA SER A 131 8.57 -10.28 33.85
C SER A 131 8.20 -10.98 32.56
N ARG A 132 7.43 -12.11 32.62
CA ARG A 132 6.90 -12.80 31.43
C ARG A 132 5.90 -11.94 30.67
N ASP A 133 4.97 -11.28 31.35
CA ASP A 133 3.98 -10.38 30.71
C ASP A 133 4.66 -9.21 30.01
N GLU A 134 5.77 -8.69 30.56
CA GLU A 134 6.57 -7.65 29.89
C GLU A 134 7.29 -8.19 28.64
N LEU A 135 7.88 -9.40 28.73
CA LEU A 135 8.49 -10.05 27.56
C LEU A 135 7.47 -10.31 26.45
N ASP A 136 6.25 -10.74 26.79
CA ASP A 136 5.18 -10.96 25.83
C ASP A 136 4.77 -9.67 25.12
N LYS A 137 4.65 -8.56 25.84
CA LYS A 137 4.40 -7.21 25.25
C LYS A 137 5.52 -6.79 24.29
N ILE A 138 6.78 -7.01 24.69
CA ILE A 138 7.93 -6.73 23.80
C ILE A 138 7.92 -7.67 22.59
N SER A 139 7.65 -8.94 22.78
CA SER A 139 7.54 -9.93 21.70
C SER A 139 6.49 -9.52 20.66
N GLN A 140 5.29 -9.10 21.11
CA GLN A 140 4.23 -8.60 20.22
C GLN A 140 4.67 -7.34 19.47
N LYS A 141 5.42 -6.44 20.11
CA LYS A 141 5.97 -5.24 19.46
C LYS A 141 7.00 -5.60 18.39
N LEU A 142 7.95 -6.47 18.74
CA LEU A 142 9.00 -6.94 17.83
C LEU A 142 8.42 -7.73 16.64
N SER A 143 7.43 -8.59 16.89
CA SER A 143 6.75 -9.35 15.84
C SER A 143 6.12 -8.45 14.77
N LYS A 144 5.53 -7.32 15.16
CA LYS A 144 5.02 -6.31 14.19
C LYS A 144 6.13 -5.72 13.33
N ALA A 145 7.34 -5.65 13.86
CA ALA A 145 8.54 -5.21 13.15
C ALA A 145 9.22 -6.36 12.36
N GLY A 146 8.67 -7.58 12.38
CA GLY A 146 9.30 -8.74 11.74
C GLY A 146 10.51 -9.29 12.51
N LEU A 147 10.63 -8.95 13.80
CA LEU A 147 11.75 -9.29 14.67
C LEU A 147 11.30 -10.26 15.77
N THR A 148 12.23 -10.96 16.40
CA THR A 148 11.99 -11.90 17.50
C THR A 148 12.80 -11.52 18.74
N LEU A 149 12.45 -12.11 19.90
CA LEU A 149 13.19 -11.89 21.15
C LEU A 149 14.63 -12.45 21.11
N ASP A 150 14.95 -13.35 20.21
CA ASP A 150 16.23 -14.08 20.15
C ASP A 150 17.25 -13.47 19.19
N MET A 151 16.87 -12.35 18.54
CA MET A 151 17.82 -11.66 17.65
C MET A 151 18.95 -11.01 18.43
N ARG A 152 20.14 -11.09 17.83
CA ARG A 152 21.36 -10.55 18.44
C ARG A 152 21.92 -9.42 17.60
N ALA A 153 22.70 -8.57 18.24
CA ALA A 153 23.49 -7.54 17.57
C ALA A 153 24.58 -8.20 16.71
N LEU A 154 24.59 -7.89 15.41
CA LEU A 154 25.52 -8.45 14.45
C LEU A 154 26.59 -7.41 14.09
N TYR A 155 27.82 -7.88 13.98
CA TYR A 155 29.00 -7.09 13.66
C TYR A 155 29.80 -7.79 12.56
N ILE A 156 30.49 -7.01 11.73
CA ILE A 156 31.44 -7.54 10.75
C ILE A 156 32.68 -8.01 11.53
N ALA A 157 33.03 -9.30 11.39
CA ALA A 157 34.10 -9.94 12.15
C ALA A 157 35.49 -9.68 11.59
N GLN A 158 35.61 -9.17 10.38
CA GLN A 158 36.87 -8.97 9.64
C GLN A 158 36.97 -7.52 9.15
N GLU A 159 38.17 -7.09 8.79
CA GLU A 159 38.34 -5.83 8.07
C GLU A 159 37.58 -5.87 6.74
N CYS A 160 36.73 -4.88 6.54
CA CYS A 160 35.87 -4.78 5.37
C CYS A 160 35.91 -3.35 4.84
N GLN A 161 36.48 -3.20 3.66
CA GLN A 161 36.49 -1.91 2.98
C GLN A 161 35.15 -1.72 2.25
N ASP A 162 34.49 -0.58 2.52
CA ASP A 162 33.24 -0.18 1.86
C ASP A 162 32.09 -1.23 1.99
N PRO A 163 31.68 -1.59 3.23
CA PRO A 163 30.66 -2.60 3.45
C PRO A 163 29.31 -2.19 2.89
N THR A 164 28.69 -3.11 2.15
CA THR A 164 27.32 -2.95 1.63
C THR A 164 26.41 -3.97 2.28
N ILE A 165 25.41 -3.49 3.02
CA ILE A 165 24.39 -4.32 3.65
C ILE A 165 23.29 -4.61 2.61
N ILE A 166 23.07 -5.89 2.33
CA ILE A 166 22.00 -6.33 1.43
C ILE A 166 20.76 -6.62 2.27
N ILE A 167 19.72 -5.84 2.07
CA ILE A 167 18.46 -5.94 2.81
C ILE A 167 17.42 -6.64 1.93
N ASN A 168 16.69 -7.58 2.52
CA ASN A 168 15.56 -8.19 1.82
C ASN A 168 14.49 -7.10 1.52
N PRO A 169 14.05 -6.92 0.27
CA PRO A 169 13.07 -5.89 -0.10
C PRO A 169 11.71 -6.08 0.59
N ARG A 170 11.38 -7.30 1.03
CA ARG A 170 10.17 -7.55 1.83
C ARG A 170 10.27 -6.98 3.25
N ALA A 171 11.49 -6.74 3.73
CA ALA A 171 11.75 -6.16 5.05
C ALA A 171 11.78 -4.63 5.03
N LEU A 172 12.10 -4.02 3.88
CA LEU A 172 12.01 -2.56 3.68
C LEU A 172 10.87 -2.27 2.70
N ILE A 173 9.71 -1.93 3.24
CA ILE A 173 8.48 -1.71 2.46
C ILE A 173 8.37 -0.23 2.10
N ILE A 174 8.30 0.07 0.81
CA ILE A 174 8.10 1.42 0.29
C ILE A 174 6.83 1.42 -0.56
N LYS A 175 5.82 2.17 -0.10
CA LYS A 175 4.51 2.26 -0.79
C LYS A 175 4.19 3.70 -1.16
N PRO A 176 3.93 3.99 -2.43
CA PRO A 176 3.38 5.28 -2.81
C PRO A 176 1.94 5.41 -2.29
N SER A 177 1.60 6.58 -1.80
CA SER A 177 0.24 6.94 -1.41
C SER A 177 -0.10 8.33 -1.92
N TYR A 178 -1.38 8.56 -2.21
CA TYR A 178 -1.87 9.83 -2.70
C TYR A 178 -3.00 10.32 -1.81
N GLU A 179 -2.97 11.61 -1.50
CA GLU A 179 -4.01 12.29 -0.75
C GLU A 179 -4.54 13.46 -1.57
N ALA A 180 -5.85 13.57 -1.66
CA ALA A 180 -6.53 14.67 -2.33
C ALA A 180 -7.43 15.40 -1.32
N VAL A 181 -7.29 16.71 -1.26
CA VAL A 181 -8.14 17.58 -0.44
C VAL A 181 -8.81 18.58 -1.38
N ALA A 182 -10.12 18.43 -1.59
CA ALA A 182 -10.91 19.36 -2.38
C ALA A 182 -11.37 20.51 -1.48
N ASP A 183 -10.97 21.73 -1.83
CA ASP A 183 -11.29 22.97 -1.11
C ASP A 183 -11.64 24.08 -2.10
N GLY A 184 -12.90 24.47 -2.15
CA GLY A 184 -13.43 25.48 -3.06
C GLY A 184 -13.17 25.13 -4.53
N ALA A 185 -12.46 25.99 -5.24
CA ALA A 185 -12.16 25.85 -6.69
C ALA A 185 -10.90 25.05 -6.98
N LYS A 186 -10.14 24.61 -5.96
CA LYS A 186 -8.85 23.92 -6.13
C LYS A 186 -8.82 22.62 -5.36
N ILE A 187 -8.21 21.60 -5.98
CA ILE A 187 -7.86 20.34 -5.31
C ILE A 187 -6.37 20.35 -4.97
N LYS A 188 -6.05 20.11 -3.71
CA LYS A 188 -4.67 19.90 -3.25
C LYS A 188 -4.37 18.42 -3.31
N LEU A 189 -3.41 18.05 -4.15
CA LEU A 189 -2.91 16.68 -4.30
C LEU A 189 -1.59 16.55 -3.58
N THR A 190 -1.44 15.56 -2.74
CA THR A 190 -0.20 15.23 -2.05
C THR A 190 0.21 13.81 -2.39
N HIS A 191 1.39 13.66 -2.98
CA HIS A 191 2.03 12.37 -3.21
C HIS A 191 3.01 12.11 -2.08
N LYS A 192 2.89 10.97 -1.42
CA LYS A 192 3.71 10.53 -0.31
C LYS A 192 4.32 9.16 -0.60
N LEU A 193 5.46 8.89 -0.02
CA LEU A 193 6.00 7.55 0.14
C LEU A 193 5.84 7.14 1.60
N THR A 194 5.17 6.04 1.84
CA THR A 194 5.05 5.43 3.15
C THR A 194 6.13 4.36 3.28
N LEU A 195 7.05 4.57 4.21
CA LEU A 195 8.22 3.74 4.44
C LEU A 195 8.03 2.93 5.73
N THR A 196 8.32 1.63 5.69
CA THR A 196 8.30 0.76 6.87
C THR A 196 9.52 -0.14 6.84
N ASN A 197 10.35 -0.07 7.88
CA ASN A 197 11.58 -0.85 7.96
C ASN A 197 11.44 -1.98 9.00
N ARG A 198 11.53 -3.20 8.52
CA ARG A 198 11.49 -4.46 9.30
C ARG A 198 12.77 -5.28 9.12
N SER A 199 13.85 -4.65 8.68
CA SER A 199 15.10 -5.35 8.38
C SER A 199 15.96 -5.61 9.61
N GLY A 200 15.70 -4.94 10.71
CA GLY A 200 16.60 -4.93 11.88
C GLY A 200 17.81 -4.01 11.72
N VAL A 201 17.94 -3.32 10.57
CA VAL A 201 19.03 -2.37 10.27
C VAL A 201 18.48 -0.95 10.26
N ASP A 202 18.99 -0.09 11.13
CA ASP A 202 18.68 1.34 11.05
C ASP A 202 19.29 1.94 9.79
N ILE A 203 18.46 2.60 8.99
CA ILE A 203 18.90 3.27 7.77
C ILE A 203 19.04 4.75 8.06
N ASP A 204 20.25 5.25 7.90
CA ASP A 204 20.58 6.69 7.93
C ASP A 204 21.37 6.99 6.65
N ALA A 205 20.65 7.32 5.59
CA ALA A 205 21.22 7.53 4.27
C ALA A 205 21.23 9.03 3.92
N LYS A 206 22.42 9.59 3.73
CA LYS A 206 22.57 10.95 3.22
C LYS A 206 21.98 11.07 1.83
N ASP A 207 22.17 10.03 1.02
CA ASP A 207 21.64 9.87 -0.32
C ASP A 207 20.86 8.56 -0.44
N ALA A 208 19.60 8.62 -0.87
CA ALA A 208 18.81 7.45 -1.18
C ALA A 208 18.18 7.56 -2.57
N THR A 209 18.33 6.51 -3.37
CA THR A 209 17.66 6.38 -4.66
C THR A 209 16.72 5.18 -4.62
N LEU A 210 15.44 5.44 -4.88
CA LEU A 210 14.40 4.43 -4.87
C LEU A 210 13.92 4.19 -6.30
N TYR A 211 14.04 2.97 -6.78
CA TYR A 211 13.51 2.52 -8.05
C TYR A 211 12.26 1.67 -7.84
N THR A 212 11.22 1.90 -8.66
CA THR A 212 9.95 1.16 -8.59
C THR A 212 9.95 -0.11 -9.45
N TYR A 213 11.11 -0.50 -9.97
CA TYR A 213 11.31 -1.70 -10.79
C TYR A 213 12.39 -2.60 -10.18
N ALA A 214 12.45 -3.84 -10.65
CA ALA A 214 13.46 -4.81 -10.23
C ALA A 214 14.80 -4.55 -10.88
N LEU A 215 15.93 -4.75 -10.14
CA LEU A 215 17.27 -4.66 -10.68
C LEU A 215 17.48 -5.72 -11.77
N ASN A 216 16.94 -6.93 -11.54
CA ASN A 216 17.05 -8.08 -12.43
C ASN A 216 15.76 -8.33 -13.21
N GLU A 217 15.13 -7.27 -13.75
CA GLU A 217 13.89 -7.39 -14.50
C GLU A 217 14.13 -8.12 -15.84
N PRO A 218 13.49 -9.29 -16.07
CA PRO A 218 13.69 -10.03 -17.31
C PRO A 218 13.03 -9.32 -18.49
N ILE A 219 13.83 -8.95 -19.48
CA ILE A 219 13.33 -8.35 -20.73
C ILE A 219 12.79 -9.45 -21.61
N ARG A 220 11.48 -9.44 -21.88
CA ARG A 220 10.85 -10.33 -22.84
C ARG A 220 10.48 -9.55 -24.11
N VAL A 221 11.18 -9.82 -25.18
CA VAL A 221 10.82 -9.29 -26.50
C VAL A 221 9.61 -10.07 -26.99
N GLN A 222 8.47 -9.42 -27.09
CA GLN A 222 7.27 -10.01 -27.66
C GLN A 222 7.39 -10.00 -29.18
N LYS A 223 7.11 -11.14 -29.83
CA LYS A 223 6.91 -11.21 -31.29
C LYS A 223 5.49 -10.72 -31.62
N PHE A 224 5.39 -9.93 -32.68
CA PHE A 224 4.08 -9.55 -33.19
C PHE A 224 3.31 -10.82 -33.56
N MET A 225 2.12 -11.00 -32.97
CA MET A 225 1.18 -12.05 -33.32
C MET A 225 -0.07 -11.39 -33.92
N PRO A 226 -0.36 -11.61 -35.22
CA PRO A 226 -1.55 -11.02 -35.85
C PRO A 226 -2.80 -11.57 -35.18
N TRP A 227 -3.74 -10.69 -34.86
CA TRP A 227 -5.06 -11.08 -34.39
C TRP A 227 -5.86 -11.65 -35.58
N ARG A 228 -6.10 -12.95 -35.56
CA ARG A 228 -6.91 -13.61 -36.55
C ARG A 228 -8.31 -13.83 -35.98
N LEU A 229 -9.32 -13.30 -36.66
CA LEU A 229 -10.71 -13.63 -36.39
C LEU A 229 -11.02 -14.94 -37.14
N GLU A 230 -11.16 -16.02 -36.40
CA GLU A 230 -11.59 -17.32 -36.96
C GLU A 230 -13.10 -17.49 -36.73
N VAL A 231 -13.83 -17.95 -37.75
CA VAL A 231 -15.20 -18.42 -37.60
C VAL A 231 -15.11 -19.74 -36.86
N GLY A 232 -15.20 -19.71 -35.53
CA GLY A 232 -14.95 -20.86 -34.69
C GLY A 232 -16.11 -21.18 -33.76
N LEU A 233 -16.40 -22.46 -33.67
CA LEU A 233 -17.28 -23.07 -32.69
C LEU A 233 -16.96 -22.60 -31.25
N ALA A 234 -17.97 -22.11 -30.57
CA ALA A 234 -17.89 -21.56 -29.21
C ALA A 234 -17.40 -22.60 -28.20
N ASN A 235 -16.17 -22.47 -27.73
CA ASN A 235 -15.71 -23.14 -26.50
C ASN A 235 -15.95 -22.26 -25.26
N LYS A 236 -16.80 -22.77 -24.39
CA LYS A 236 -17.49 -22.07 -23.29
C LYS A 236 -16.73 -22.01 -21.94
N GLU A 237 -15.41 -22.19 -21.85
CA GLU A 237 -14.77 -22.44 -20.53
C GLU A 237 -13.50 -21.66 -20.15
N LEU A 238 -13.29 -20.43 -20.59
CA LEU A 238 -12.05 -19.71 -20.23
C LEU A 238 -12.18 -18.30 -19.62
N TYR A 239 -13.34 -17.91 -19.08
CA TYR A 239 -13.48 -16.62 -18.40
C TYR A 239 -14.07 -16.71 -16.99
N ARG A 240 -13.40 -17.48 -16.11
CA ARG A 240 -13.81 -17.53 -14.69
C ARG A 240 -12.64 -17.70 -13.72
N SER A 241 -11.64 -16.82 -13.80
CA SER A 241 -10.62 -16.79 -12.72
C SER A 241 -9.75 -15.53 -12.77
N ALA A 242 -10.31 -14.37 -12.46
CA ALA A 242 -9.50 -13.20 -12.11
C ALA A 242 -10.33 -12.15 -11.37
N MET A 243 -10.86 -12.49 -10.19
CA MET A 243 -11.34 -11.48 -9.23
C MET A 243 -11.43 -12.10 -7.85
N MET A 244 -10.31 -12.17 -7.17
CA MET A 244 -10.23 -12.21 -5.69
C MET A 244 -8.82 -11.84 -5.27
N ALA A 245 -8.64 -10.65 -4.76
CA ALA A 245 -7.56 -10.29 -3.83
C ALA A 245 -7.88 -8.96 -3.16
N ASP A 246 -8.09 -9.04 -1.91
CA ASP A 246 -7.32 -8.54 -0.79
C ASP A 246 -7.81 -7.22 -0.21
N GLY A 247 -8.61 -7.39 0.85
CA GLY A 247 -8.87 -6.36 1.86
C GLY A 247 -7.77 -6.37 2.92
N ALA A 248 -6.86 -5.41 2.91
CA ALA A 248 -5.92 -5.17 3.99
C ALA A 248 -6.46 -4.10 4.94
N MET A 249 -6.63 -4.47 6.21
CA MET A 249 -6.95 -3.56 7.32
C MET A 249 -5.85 -2.51 7.51
N VAL A 250 -6.24 -1.23 7.49
CA VAL A 250 -5.35 -0.12 7.83
C VAL A 250 -5.48 0.19 9.33
N GLN A 251 -4.42 -0.09 10.08
CA GLN A 251 -4.27 0.41 11.46
C GLN A 251 -3.74 1.85 11.44
N LYS A 252 -4.42 2.73 12.19
CA LYS A 252 -3.95 4.09 12.48
C LYS A 252 -2.67 4.01 13.30
N VAL A 253 -1.58 4.58 12.78
CA VAL A 253 -0.32 4.78 13.51
C VAL A 253 -0.03 6.27 13.59
N GLY A 254 0.34 6.72 14.81
CA GLY A 254 0.62 8.11 15.12
C GLY A 254 1.84 8.66 14.35
N LEU A 255 1.72 9.90 13.94
CA LEU A 255 2.72 10.65 13.18
C LEU A 255 3.91 11.01 14.08
N ALA A 256 5.05 10.38 13.84
CA ALA A 256 6.34 10.87 14.34
C ALA A 256 6.84 12.00 13.42
N ARG A 257 7.16 13.16 14.00
CA ARG A 257 7.80 14.26 13.27
C ARG A 257 9.23 13.84 12.91
N SER A 258 9.49 13.58 11.65
CA SER A 258 10.82 13.31 11.13
C SER A 258 11.55 14.60 10.72
N ALA A 259 12.89 14.54 10.75
CA ALA A 259 13.76 15.53 10.15
C ALA A 259 13.35 15.79 8.69
N ARG A 260 13.59 16.99 8.19
CA ARG A 260 13.19 17.39 6.83
C ARG A 260 13.92 16.54 5.79
N VAL A 261 13.26 15.47 5.35
CA VAL A 261 13.70 14.70 4.18
C VAL A 261 13.34 15.49 2.93
N SER A 262 14.31 15.80 2.07
CA SER A 262 14.03 16.41 0.79
C SER A 262 13.92 15.32 -0.28
N VAL A 263 12.87 15.39 -1.10
CA VAL A 263 12.59 14.41 -2.16
C VAL A 263 12.52 15.10 -3.50
N LYS A 264 13.15 14.51 -4.51
CA LYS A 264 13.04 14.89 -5.92
C LYS A 264 12.63 13.69 -6.75
N GLN A 265 11.42 13.71 -7.30
CA GLN A 265 11.01 12.72 -8.28
C GLN A 265 11.62 13.06 -9.64
N ARG A 266 12.51 12.22 -10.18
CA ARG A 266 13.15 12.43 -11.49
C ARG A 266 12.29 11.95 -12.65
N ASN A 267 11.63 10.82 -12.45
CA ASN A 267 10.64 10.26 -13.37
C ASN A 267 9.68 9.37 -12.60
N ALA A 268 8.71 8.79 -13.28
CA ALA A 268 7.70 7.95 -12.65
C ALA A 268 8.25 6.67 -12.01
N SER A 269 9.54 6.35 -12.19
CA SER A 269 10.17 5.11 -11.69
C SER A 269 11.32 5.37 -10.74
N ARG A 270 11.69 6.63 -10.47
CA ARG A 270 12.85 6.99 -9.65
C ARG A 270 12.57 8.15 -8.73
N TYR A 271 12.86 7.97 -7.46
CA TYR A 271 12.85 9.00 -6.42
C TYR A 271 14.25 9.15 -5.84
N ASP A 272 14.76 10.37 -5.81
CA ASP A 272 16.00 10.71 -5.11
C ASP A 272 15.63 11.41 -3.81
N LEU A 273 16.07 10.88 -2.67
CA LEU A 273 15.83 11.40 -1.33
C LEU A 273 17.16 11.80 -0.70
N LYS A 274 17.13 12.86 0.09
CA LYS A 274 18.28 13.30 0.90
C LYS A 274 17.96 13.19 2.38
N ASN A 275 18.94 12.80 3.18
CA ASN A 275 18.86 12.69 4.64
C ASN A 275 17.70 11.77 5.09
N LEU A 276 17.63 10.59 4.49
CA LEU A 276 16.60 9.62 4.79
C LEU A 276 16.97 8.81 6.04
N GLN A 277 16.17 8.92 7.07
CA GLN A 277 16.32 8.15 8.30
C GLN A 277 15.11 7.26 8.51
N ILE A 278 15.31 5.94 8.62
CA ILE A 278 14.24 4.96 8.83
C ILE A 278 14.69 4.01 9.94
N LYS A 279 13.98 4.04 11.08
CA LYS A 279 14.26 3.15 12.21
C LYS A 279 13.86 1.71 11.89
N ALA A 280 14.63 0.77 12.45
CA ALA A 280 14.40 -0.66 12.29
C ALA A 280 13.25 -1.23 13.16
N ASP A 281 12.51 -0.39 13.87
CA ASP A 281 11.48 -0.77 14.85
C ASP A 281 10.11 -1.11 14.21
N GLY A 282 10.01 -1.15 12.89
CA GLY A 282 8.77 -1.40 12.14
C GLY A 282 7.79 -0.24 12.15
N SER A 283 8.17 0.92 12.70
CA SER A 283 7.36 2.13 12.61
C SER A 283 7.20 2.59 11.16
N THR A 284 6.07 3.23 10.89
CA THR A 284 5.77 3.76 9.57
C THR A 284 6.09 5.25 9.51
N GLN A 285 6.79 5.67 8.45
CA GLN A 285 7.14 7.05 8.20
C GLN A 285 6.61 7.50 6.84
N ASP A 286 5.94 8.65 6.80
CA ASP A 286 5.50 9.27 5.56
C ASP A 286 6.49 10.34 5.11
N VAL A 287 6.90 10.26 3.86
CA VAL A 287 7.75 11.25 3.19
C VAL A 287 6.97 11.89 2.06
N VAL A 288 6.78 13.21 2.12
CA VAL A 288 6.08 13.96 1.06
C VAL A 288 7.00 14.11 -0.14
N VAL A 289 6.56 13.58 -1.28
CA VAL A 289 7.28 13.66 -2.56
C VAL A 289 6.95 14.97 -3.27
N SER A 290 5.65 15.30 -3.35
CA SER A 290 5.17 16.48 -4.05
C SER A 290 3.80 16.90 -3.52
N THR A 291 3.52 18.20 -3.68
CA THR A 291 2.22 18.77 -3.40
C THR A 291 1.88 19.75 -4.51
N TYR A 292 0.70 19.58 -5.12
CA TYR A 292 0.18 20.46 -6.15
C TYR A 292 -1.17 21.01 -5.74
N LYS A 293 -1.52 22.18 -6.28
CA LYS A 293 -2.87 22.73 -6.22
C LYS A 293 -3.35 22.97 -7.63
N LEU A 294 -4.35 22.25 -8.06
CA LEU A 294 -4.89 22.29 -9.42
C LEU A 294 -6.34 22.74 -9.41
N PRO A 295 -6.80 23.44 -10.46
CA PRO A 295 -8.23 23.59 -10.69
C PRO A 295 -8.85 22.23 -10.99
N TYR A 296 -10.08 22.01 -10.59
CA TYR A 296 -10.83 20.79 -10.86
C TYR A 296 -12.29 21.09 -11.14
N GLU A 297 -12.94 20.16 -11.82
CA GLU A 297 -14.37 20.14 -11.99
C GLU A 297 -14.98 19.03 -11.13
N ALA A 298 -16.02 19.37 -10.36
CA ALA A 298 -16.73 18.40 -9.55
C ALA A 298 -17.98 17.96 -10.32
N GLN A 299 -18.13 16.66 -10.54
CA GLN A 299 -19.24 16.10 -11.29
C GLN A 299 -19.77 14.85 -10.61
N LEU A 300 -21.08 14.75 -10.40
CA LEU A 300 -21.72 13.49 -10.06
C LEU A 300 -21.85 12.65 -11.34
N ILE A 301 -21.36 11.42 -11.28
CA ILE A 301 -21.32 10.50 -12.43
C ILE A 301 -21.87 9.13 -12.07
N VAL A 302 -22.56 8.50 -13.00
CA VAL A 302 -23.07 7.14 -12.84
C VAL A 302 -22.96 6.36 -14.14
N TYR A 303 -22.81 5.03 -14.03
CA TYR A 303 -22.76 4.05 -15.11
C TYR A 303 -23.87 3.00 -14.91
N PRO A 304 -25.17 3.31 -15.13
CA PRO A 304 -26.29 2.46 -14.71
C PRO A 304 -26.27 1.06 -15.32
N TYR A 305 -25.65 0.90 -16.49
CA TYR A 305 -25.47 -0.40 -17.14
C TYR A 305 -24.55 -1.37 -16.39
N SER A 306 -23.68 -0.84 -15.51
CA SER A 306 -22.68 -1.59 -14.77
C SER A 306 -22.87 -1.45 -13.26
N ASP A 307 -23.06 -0.21 -12.77
CA ASP A 307 -23.20 0.11 -11.36
C ASP A 307 -24.18 1.28 -11.17
N ARG A 308 -25.18 1.09 -10.34
CA ARG A 308 -26.23 2.11 -10.10
C ARG A 308 -25.84 3.16 -9.07
N ARG A 309 -24.67 3.00 -8.41
CA ARG A 309 -24.15 3.97 -7.46
C ARG A 309 -23.70 5.23 -8.17
N VAL A 310 -24.07 6.37 -7.61
CA VAL A 310 -23.63 7.67 -8.08
C VAL A 310 -22.35 8.07 -7.37
N TYR A 311 -21.33 8.43 -8.12
CA TYR A 311 -20.03 8.80 -7.61
C TYR A 311 -19.79 10.29 -7.77
N MET A 312 -19.26 10.94 -6.72
CA MET A 312 -18.64 12.24 -6.88
C MET A 312 -17.26 12.02 -7.54
N SER A 313 -17.07 12.62 -8.69
CA SER A 313 -15.84 12.63 -9.45
C SER A 313 -15.21 14.02 -9.45
N TYR A 314 -13.91 14.10 -9.21
CA TYR A 314 -13.11 15.29 -9.41
C TYR A 314 -12.26 15.10 -10.66
N GLU A 315 -12.47 15.95 -11.66
CA GLU A 315 -11.80 15.90 -12.95
C GLU A 315 -10.73 17.00 -13.01
N PHE A 316 -9.48 16.62 -13.26
CA PHE A 316 -8.36 17.54 -13.35
C PHE A 316 -7.27 17.01 -14.27
N LYS A 317 -6.39 17.89 -14.73
CA LYS A 317 -5.25 17.53 -15.56
C LYS A 317 -3.97 17.70 -14.73
N PRO A 318 -3.35 16.60 -14.28
CA PRO A 318 -2.10 16.66 -13.50
C PRO A 318 -0.91 17.01 -14.40
N ASP A 319 0.08 17.72 -13.84
CA ASP A 319 1.32 18.08 -14.55
C ASP A 319 2.23 16.88 -14.81
N SER A 320 2.07 15.82 -14.02
CA SER A 320 2.82 14.57 -14.16
C SER A 320 1.90 13.36 -14.11
N GLN A 321 2.32 12.27 -14.77
CA GLN A 321 1.53 11.05 -14.79
C GLN A 321 1.40 10.43 -13.38
N ILE A 322 0.17 10.21 -12.96
CA ILE A 322 -0.18 9.50 -11.72
C ILE A 322 -0.22 8.00 -12.03
N LYS A 323 0.65 7.23 -11.39
CA LYS A 323 0.72 5.77 -11.60
C LYS A 323 -0.12 4.97 -10.61
N TYR A 324 -0.31 5.49 -9.41
CA TYR A 324 -1.06 4.83 -8.35
C TYR A 324 -2.47 5.39 -8.28
N HIS A 325 -3.47 4.52 -8.27
CA HIS A 325 -4.87 4.91 -8.45
C HIS A 325 -5.73 4.83 -7.19
N LYS A 326 -5.13 4.55 -6.03
CA LYS A 326 -5.84 4.60 -4.74
C LYS A 326 -5.52 5.89 -3.99
N TRP A 327 -6.54 6.52 -3.44
CA TRP A 327 -6.46 7.84 -2.84
C TRP A 327 -7.17 7.90 -1.50
N ARG A 328 -6.60 8.65 -0.58
CA ARG A 328 -7.35 9.24 0.51
C ARG A 328 -7.89 10.58 0.05
N VAL A 329 -9.20 10.75 0.05
CA VAL A 329 -9.85 11.98 -0.44
C VAL A 329 -10.60 12.64 0.70
N SER A 330 -10.36 13.93 0.89
CA SER A 330 -11.09 14.78 1.85
C SER A 330 -11.83 15.89 1.09
N SER A 331 -13.09 16.11 1.41
CA SER A 331 -13.92 17.17 0.84
C SER A 331 -14.93 17.65 1.89
N GLY A 332 -14.72 18.85 2.40
CA GLY A 332 -15.46 19.36 3.56
C GLY A 332 -15.26 18.43 4.77
N ASP A 333 -16.35 17.97 5.34
CA ASP A 333 -16.42 17.05 6.48
C ASP A 333 -16.30 15.56 6.08
N ARG A 334 -16.32 15.25 4.78
CA ARG A 334 -16.29 13.89 4.25
C ARG A 334 -14.84 13.44 4.00
N VAL A 335 -14.51 12.24 4.49
CA VAL A 335 -13.23 11.57 4.22
C VAL A 335 -13.49 10.18 3.69
N ASN A 336 -12.83 9.82 2.59
CA ASN A 336 -12.85 8.47 2.03
C ASN A 336 -11.40 7.97 1.86
N GLU A 337 -11.09 6.84 2.49
CA GLU A 337 -9.76 6.22 2.42
C GLU A 337 -9.55 5.39 1.13
N ASN A 338 -10.61 5.16 0.36
CA ASN A 338 -10.61 4.28 -0.81
C ASN A 338 -11.08 5.00 -2.08
N GLY A 339 -10.72 6.26 -2.26
CA GLY A 339 -10.90 6.95 -3.53
C GLY A 339 -10.14 6.23 -4.65
N VAL A 340 -10.71 6.18 -5.84
CA VAL A 340 -10.12 5.53 -7.01
C VAL A 340 -10.00 6.51 -8.15
N GLY A 341 -8.82 6.61 -8.74
CA GLY A 341 -8.57 7.46 -9.89
C GLY A 341 -8.24 6.68 -11.15
N ARG A 342 -8.54 7.25 -12.30
CA ARG A 342 -8.15 6.73 -13.61
C ARG A 342 -8.02 7.87 -14.64
N TYR A 343 -7.29 7.62 -15.71
CA TYR A 343 -7.29 8.50 -16.87
C TYR A 343 -8.44 8.15 -17.83
N VAL A 344 -9.13 9.19 -18.28
CA VAL A 344 -10.14 9.12 -19.33
C VAL A 344 -9.87 10.28 -20.29
N ASP A 345 -9.56 9.99 -21.54
CA ASP A 345 -9.28 10.97 -22.58
C ASP A 345 -8.24 12.05 -22.17
N GLY A 346 -7.19 11.63 -21.43
CA GLY A 346 -6.11 12.51 -20.96
C GLY A 346 -6.43 13.34 -19.71
N ILE A 347 -7.64 13.26 -19.17
CA ILE A 347 -8.08 13.87 -17.92
C ILE A 347 -8.03 12.83 -16.82
N TYR A 348 -7.58 13.22 -15.63
CA TYR A 348 -7.63 12.34 -14.46
C TYR A 348 -8.95 12.50 -13.74
N GLN A 349 -9.72 11.42 -13.66
CA GLN A 349 -10.97 11.33 -12.92
C GLN A 349 -10.72 10.63 -11.58
N LEU A 350 -10.91 11.37 -10.48
CA LEU A 350 -10.81 10.87 -9.12
C LEU A 350 -12.20 10.66 -8.52
N TYR A 351 -12.61 9.42 -8.39
CA TYR A 351 -13.86 9.03 -7.71
C TYR A 351 -13.66 9.15 -6.19
N ALA A 352 -14.26 10.20 -5.62
CA ALA A 352 -14.00 10.60 -4.25
C ALA A 352 -14.88 9.85 -3.24
N TYR A 353 -16.20 9.81 -3.47
CA TYR A 353 -17.16 9.15 -2.61
C TYR A 353 -18.45 8.81 -3.36
N ILE A 354 -19.30 8.01 -2.74
CA ILE A 354 -20.64 7.66 -3.25
C ILE A 354 -21.65 8.69 -2.74
N ASP A 355 -22.36 9.34 -3.66
CA ASP A 355 -23.51 10.16 -3.33
C ASP A 355 -24.72 9.24 -3.13
N ARG A 356 -25.29 9.28 -1.93
CA ARG A 356 -26.42 8.42 -1.54
C ARG A 356 -27.78 9.12 -1.60
N ASP A 357 -27.77 10.39 -1.99
CA ASP A 357 -28.99 11.19 -2.13
C ASP A 357 -29.65 10.96 -3.49
N ILE A 358 -28.94 10.38 -4.45
CA ILE A 358 -29.50 10.05 -5.78
C ILE A 358 -29.68 8.54 -5.87
N GLU A 359 -30.91 8.13 -6.11
CA GLU A 359 -31.31 6.75 -6.37
C GLU A 359 -31.53 6.54 -7.86
N ILE A 360 -31.01 5.44 -8.40
CA ILE A 360 -31.14 5.09 -9.81
C ILE A 360 -31.60 3.64 -9.94
N GLU A 361 -32.69 3.46 -10.67
CA GLU A 361 -33.19 2.18 -11.11
C GLU A 361 -33.08 2.07 -12.62
N ARG A 362 -32.50 0.96 -13.11
CA ARG A 362 -32.42 0.64 -14.52
C ARG A 362 -33.19 -0.63 -14.83
N THR A 363 -34.17 -0.52 -15.70
CA THR A 363 -34.95 -1.66 -16.19
C THR A 363 -34.77 -1.79 -17.70
N ARG A 364 -34.65 -3.02 -18.17
CA ARG A 364 -34.63 -3.30 -19.61
C ARG A 364 -36.05 -3.43 -20.09
N ASP A 365 -36.42 -2.67 -21.10
CA ASP A 365 -37.71 -2.77 -21.78
C ASP A 365 -37.50 -3.60 -23.07
N ILE A 366 -37.91 -4.87 -23.03
CA ILE A 366 -37.88 -5.74 -24.21
C ILE A 366 -39.20 -5.53 -24.96
N PHE A 367 -39.11 -5.00 -26.16
CA PHE A 367 -40.25 -4.86 -27.03
C PHE A 367 -40.39 -6.09 -27.96
N LYS A 368 -41.64 -6.37 -28.39
CA LYS A 368 -41.94 -7.50 -29.24
C LYS A 368 -41.15 -7.48 -30.56
N GLU A 369 -40.60 -8.61 -30.94
CA GLU A 369 -40.06 -8.83 -32.29
C GLU A 369 -41.21 -8.72 -33.31
N SER A 370 -40.98 -7.98 -34.37
CA SER A 370 -41.86 -7.94 -35.52
C SER A 370 -41.14 -8.54 -36.73
N GLU A 371 -41.63 -9.65 -37.26
CA GLU A 371 -41.15 -10.21 -38.51
C GLU A 371 -41.66 -9.36 -39.69
N GLY A 372 -40.75 -8.95 -40.57
CA GLY A 372 -41.10 -8.30 -41.84
C GLY A 372 -41.48 -9.34 -42.89
N PHE A 373 -42.40 -8.99 -43.75
CA PHE A 373 -42.89 -9.87 -44.83
C PHE A 373 -41.80 -10.22 -45.88
N PHE A 374 -40.74 -9.41 -45.98
CA PHE A 374 -39.60 -9.60 -46.86
C PHE A 374 -38.27 -9.54 -46.09
N SER A 375 -37.60 -10.68 -45.97
CA SER A 375 -36.16 -10.90 -45.69
C SER A 375 -35.47 -10.17 -44.53
N GLY A 376 -36.13 -9.85 -43.41
CA GLY A 376 -35.41 -9.28 -42.25
C GLY A 376 -36.23 -9.26 -40.97
N THR A 377 -35.58 -9.41 -39.83
CA THR A 377 -36.19 -9.30 -38.49
C THR A 377 -35.88 -7.94 -37.90
N LYS A 378 -36.90 -7.28 -37.36
CA LYS A 378 -36.77 -6.02 -36.60
C LYS A 378 -37.09 -6.29 -35.15
N LYS A 379 -36.09 -6.12 -34.28
CA LYS A 379 -36.24 -6.22 -32.85
C LYS A 379 -36.19 -4.83 -32.24
N ARG A 380 -37.25 -4.43 -31.58
CA ARG A 380 -37.24 -3.22 -30.74
C ARG A 380 -36.71 -3.55 -29.38
N ASP A 381 -35.72 -2.81 -28.90
CA ASP A 381 -35.13 -3.01 -27.60
C ASP A 381 -34.82 -1.64 -26.95
N GLY A 382 -34.54 -1.63 -25.69
CA GLY A 382 -34.23 -0.41 -24.96
C GLY A 382 -34.15 -0.61 -23.46
N TYR A 383 -34.04 0.49 -22.77
CA TYR A 383 -34.02 0.50 -21.31
C TYR A 383 -34.62 1.82 -20.76
N ARG A 384 -35.01 1.75 -19.49
CA ARG A 384 -35.56 2.86 -18.76
C ARG A 384 -34.71 3.12 -17.53
N LEU A 385 -34.41 4.39 -17.27
CA LEU A 385 -33.80 4.87 -16.04
C LEU A 385 -34.83 5.67 -15.26
N ASN A 386 -35.11 5.28 -14.01
CA ASN A 386 -35.85 6.05 -13.04
C ASN A 386 -34.83 6.64 -12.07
N ILE A 387 -34.78 7.96 -11.98
CA ILE A 387 -33.77 8.69 -11.19
C ILE A 387 -34.50 9.58 -10.20
N THR A 388 -34.17 9.45 -8.92
CA THR A 388 -34.77 10.26 -7.86
C THR A 388 -33.69 11.00 -7.09
N ASN A 389 -33.83 12.32 -6.95
CA ASN A 389 -33.00 13.13 -6.08
C ASN A 389 -33.71 13.31 -4.72
N HIS A 390 -33.19 12.67 -3.68
CA HIS A 390 -33.72 12.79 -2.32
C HIS A 390 -33.15 13.99 -1.55
N ALA A 391 -32.11 14.67 -2.09
CA ALA A 391 -31.51 15.84 -1.45
C ALA A 391 -32.43 17.05 -1.41
N PRO A 392 -32.23 17.95 -0.45
CA PRO A 392 -32.89 19.26 -0.41
C PRO A 392 -32.29 20.27 -1.41
N THR A 393 -31.23 19.90 -2.12
CA THR A 393 -30.51 20.75 -3.08
C THR A 393 -30.54 20.17 -4.48
N SER A 394 -30.38 21.04 -5.49
CA SER A 394 -30.21 20.60 -6.88
C SER A 394 -28.87 19.88 -7.08
N LYS A 395 -28.86 18.85 -7.91
CA LYS A 395 -27.68 18.02 -8.22
C LYS A 395 -27.47 17.98 -9.73
N ASN A 396 -26.25 18.26 -10.18
CA ASN A 396 -25.83 18.06 -11.57
C ASN A 396 -25.31 16.63 -11.71
N LEU A 397 -25.91 15.86 -12.61
CA LEU A 397 -25.63 14.44 -12.81
C LEU A 397 -25.25 14.17 -14.25
N ARG A 398 -24.11 13.49 -14.45
CA ARG A 398 -23.69 12.89 -15.72
C ARG A 398 -23.99 11.40 -15.70
N ILE A 399 -24.78 10.96 -16.67
CA ILE A 399 -25.16 9.57 -16.82
C ILE A 399 -24.40 9.03 -18.04
N ILE A 400 -23.65 7.96 -17.83
CA ILE A 400 -22.94 7.25 -18.89
C ILE A 400 -23.66 5.93 -19.15
N GLU A 401 -24.27 5.83 -20.32
CA GLU A 401 -24.96 4.65 -20.79
C GLU A 401 -24.38 4.20 -22.15
N ARG A 402 -24.92 3.18 -22.73
CA ARG A 402 -24.45 2.63 -23.99
C ARG A 402 -25.59 2.29 -24.93
N ILE A 403 -25.33 2.53 -26.20
CA ILE A 403 -26.10 2.03 -27.33
C ILE A 403 -25.34 0.85 -27.92
N PRO A 404 -25.99 -0.27 -28.24
CA PRO A 404 -25.31 -1.38 -28.89
C PRO A 404 -24.72 -0.98 -30.22
N LEU A 405 -23.56 -1.53 -30.56
CA LEU A 405 -22.92 -1.35 -31.84
C LEU A 405 -22.93 -2.70 -32.61
N SER A 406 -23.19 -2.64 -33.89
CA SER A 406 -23.00 -3.79 -34.74
C SER A 406 -21.52 -4.01 -35.06
N THR A 407 -21.09 -5.26 -35.02
CA THR A 407 -19.77 -5.73 -35.47
C THR A 407 -19.87 -6.47 -36.81
N SER A 408 -21.06 -6.51 -37.42
CA SER A 408 -21.33 -7.23 -38.65
C SER A 408 -22.19 -6.39 -39.57
N ASP A 409 -21.93 -6.43 -40.87
CA ASP A 409 -22.74 -5.76 -41.91
C ASP A 409 -24.17 -6.31 -42.00
N LYS A 410 -24.42 -7.48 -41.40
CA LYS A 410 -25.72 -8.12 -41.35
C LYS A 410 -26.60 -7.68 -40.18
N ILE A 411 -26.10 -6.82 -39.33
CA ILE A 411 -26.82 -6.28 -38.18
C ILE A 411 -26.72 -4.76 -38.19
N GLU A 412 -27.85 -4.07 -38.21
CA GLU A 412 -27.94 -2.61 -38.14
C GLU A 412 -28.63 -2.20 -36.85
N VAL A 413 -28.06 -1.23 -36.13
CA VAL A 413 -28.72 -0.53 -35.01
C VAL A 413 -29.23 0.80 -35.54
N ALA A 414 -30.56 0.97 -35.55
CA ALA A 414 -31.24 2.10 -36.13
C ALA A 414 -32.26 2.72 -35.14
N ASP A 415 -32.86 3.83 -35.55
CA ASP A 415 -33.99 4.49 -34.86
C ASP A 415 -33.78 4.73 -33.37
N VAL A 416 -32.56 5.18 -33.01
CA VAL A 416 -32.24 5.53 -31.58
C VAL A 416 -33.06 6.74 -31.17
N SER A 417 -33.88 6.59 -30.12
CA SER A 417 -34.66 7.66 -29.55
C SER A 417 -34.45 7.77 -28.04
N ILE A 418 -34.39 9.00 -27.53
CA ILE A 418 -34.17 9.30 -26.10
C ILE A 418 -35.27 10.23 -25.65
N GLU A 419 -35.98 9.85 -24.60
CA GLU A 419 -37.06 10.60 -24.00
C GLU A 419 -36.72 10.93 -22.53
N PRO A 420 -37.14 12.10 -21.99
CA PRO A 420 -37.95 13.16 -22.63
C PRO A 420 -37.11 13.97 -23.66
N LYS A 421 -37.83 14.52 -24.65
CA LYS A 421 -37.20 15.45 -25.60
C LYS A 421 -36.63 16.67 -24.88
N GLY A 422 -35.45 17.14 -25.31
CA GLY A 422 -34.75 18.29 -24.74
C GLY A 422 -33.66 17.93 -23.73
N LEU A 423 -33.42 16.66 -23.44
CA LEU A 423 -32.22 16.24 -22.71
C LEU A 423 -30.96 16.57 -23.52
N LYS A 424 -29.96 17.12 -22.84
CA LYS A 424 -28.60 17.26 -23.41
C LYS A 424 -27.91 15.90 -23.41
N TYR A 425 -27.62 15.37 -24.58
CA TYR A 425 -26.89 14.14 -24.70
C TYR A 425 -25.93 14.12 -25.90
N THR A 426 -24.94 13.23 -25.84
CA THR A 426 -24.04 12.91 -26.95
C THR A 426 -23.91 11.39 -27.09
N ILE A 427 -23.77 10.91 -28.34
CA ILE A 427 -23.47 9.52 -28.62
C ILE A 427 -22.13 9.51 -29.40
N SER A 428 -21.13 8.81 -28.84
CA SER A 428 -19.83 8.66 -29.50
C SER A 428 -19.83 7.48 -30.48
N LYS A 429 -18.78 7.40 -31.31
CA LYS A 429 -18.63 6.33 -32.33
C LYS A 429 -18.54 4.93 -31.70
N ASP A 430 -18.11 4.82 -30.46
CA ASP A 430 -18.03 3.57 -29.70
C ASP A 430 -19.34 3.23 -28.94
N GLY A 431 -20.44 3.94 -29.23
CA GLY A 431 -21.75 3.69 -28.65
C GLY A 431 -21.93 4.23 -27.22
N LYS A 432 -20.99 5.02 -26.72
CA LYS A 432 -21.13 5.65 -25.40
C LYS A 432 -22.15 6.78 -25.47
N LEU A 433 -23.25 6.65 -24.72
CA LEU A 433 -24.28 7.67 -24.53
C LEU A 433 -23.95 8.43 -23.26
N THR A 434 -23.70 9.74 -23.37
CA THR A 434 -23.50 10.64 -22.25
C THR A 434 -24.69 11.58 -22.15
N ILE A 435 -25.35 11.63 -20.99
CA ILE A 435 -26.47 12.53 -20.72
C ILE A 435 -26.09 13.41 -19.52
N ASP A 436 -26.11 14.74 -19.71
CA ASP A 436 -25.91 15.72 -18.64
C ASP A 436 -27.27 16.30 -18.26
N THR A 437 -27.61 16.23 -16.96
CA THR A 437 -28.90 16.71 -16.44
C THR A 437 -28.75 17.35 -15.07
N THR A 438 -29.67 18.24 -14.73
CA THR A 438 -29.79 18.84 -13.39
C THR A 438 -31.07 18.35 -12.74
N LEU A 439 -30.95 17.68 -11.62
CA LEU A 439 -32.08 17.20 -10.82
C LEU A 439 -32.39 18.22 -9.74
N LYS A 440 -33.63 18.79 -9.75
CA LYS A 440 -34.10 19.70 -8.68
C LYS A 440 -34.25 18.95 -7.36
N PRO A 441 -34.39 19.64 -6.23
CA PRO A 441 -34.72 19.01 -4.96
C PRO A 441 -35.98 18.14 -5.05
N LYS A 442 -35.89 16.88 -4.57
CA LYS A 442 -37.01 15.92 -4.59
C LYS A 442 -37.52 15.54 -5.98
N ASP A 443 -36.77 15.84 -7.03
CA ASP A 443 -37.15 15.60 -8.42
C ASP A 443 -37.10 14.11 -8.77
N ARG A 444 -37.98 13.73 -9.71
CA ARG A 444 -38.01 12.39 -10.31
C ARG A 444 -37.89 12.53 -11.81
N LEU A 445 -36.84 11.99 -12.39
CA LEU A 445 -36.58 11.99 -13.84
C LEU A 445 -36.67 10.57 -14.37
N LYS A 446 -37.51 10.37 -15.39
CA LYS A 446 -37.61 9.14 -16.15
C LYS A 446 -36.95 9.36 -17.51
N ILE A 447 -35.97 8.54 -17.84
CA ILE A 447 -35.30 8.53 -19.16
C ILE A 447 -35.61 7.19 -19.83
N GLU A 448 -36.11 7.25 -21.07
CA GLU A 448 -36.28 6.06 -21.89
C GLU A 448 -35.35 6.13 -23.10
N VAL A 449 -34.58 5.07 -23.31
CA VAL A 449 -33.70 4.90 -24.46
C VAL A 449 -34.21 3.71 -25.25
N LYS A 450 -34.59 3.94 -26.52
CA LYS A 450 -35.14 2.94 -27.43
C LYS A 450 -34.32 2.90 -28.69
N PHE A 451 -34.17 1.73 -29.28
CA PHE A 451 -33.49 1.51 -30.54
C PHE A 451 -34.07 0.27 -31.28
N VAL A 452 -33.85 0.19 -32.57
CA VAL A 452 -34.26 -0.93 -33.37
C VAL A 452 -33.03 -1.66 -33.88
N ILE A 453 -33.03 -2.98 -33.72
CA ILE A 453 -32.00 -3.85 -34.27
C ILE A 453 -32.63 -4.55 -35.48
N LYS A 454 -32.04 -4.35 -36.65
CA LYS A 454 -32.40 -5.02 -37.89
C LYS A 454 -31.35 -6.07 -38.18
N HIS A 455 -31.78 -7.28 -38.54
CA HIS A 455 -30.87 -8.38 -38.90
C HIS A 455 -31.54 -9.38 -39.86
N ASP A 456 -30.73 -10.20 -40.50
CA ASP A 456 -31.22 -11.32 -41.34
C ASP A 456 -31.86 -12.39 -40.44
N LYS A 457 -32.86 -13.11 -41.00
CA LYS A 457 -33.65 -14.11 -40.25
C LYS A 457 -32.79 -15.24 -39.65
N ASP A 458 -31.71 -15.59 -40.32
CA ASP A 458 -30.85 -16.71 -39.95
C ASP A 458 -29.75 -16.34 -38.91
N ILE A 459 -29.77 -15.12 -38.38
CA ILE A 459 -28.78 -14.64 -37.46
C ILE A 459 -29.30 -14.60 -36.03
N GLU A 460 -28.70 -15.38 -35.14
CA GLU A 460 -28.92 -15.26 -33.71
C GLU A 460 -28.14 -14.07 -33.17
N ILE A 461 -28.84 -13.09 -32.59
CA ILE A 461 -28.21 -11.92 -31.93
C ILE A 461 -27.90 -12.25 -30.49
N ARG A 462 -26.63 -12.10 -30.12
CA ARG A 462 -26.15 -12.13 -28.69
C ARG A 462 -25.71 -10.76 -28.27
N TYR A 463 -26.12 -10.36 -27.05
CA TYR A 463 -25.78 -9.08 -26.41
C TYR A 463 -24.82 -9.29 -25.24
#